data_b122861078b84e15064e3c8ad217a868
#
_entry.id   b122861078b84e15064e3c8ad217a868
#
_cell.length_a   1.000
_cell.length_b   1.000
_cell.length_c   1.000
_cell.angle_alpha   90.00
_cell.angle_beta   90.00
_cell.angle_gamma   90.00
#
_symmetry.space_group_name_H-M   'P 1'
#
loop_
_entity.id
_entity.type
_entity.pdbx_description
1 polymer ?
#
loop_
_entity_poly.entity_id
_entity_poly.type
_entity_poly.pdbx_seq_one_letter_code
_entity_poly.pdbx_strand_id
1 'polypeptide(L)'
;MKRLILLAAAAIASSAAFAQEGDWYLCSGQSNMELPVSRCLDVVADDVAGYTNTKLHYLAVPIAYNFDWPQKQLPECGWQTLDTAEKGLGWGALCYFTARYLNEATGKDIRMLNSSVGGSPIEAWMPAEDLPGYAQAELRECRDPQWMERTLYHNAHLYSDWQAEHDALPENVSAKWETLEDMFGDWGLADDGEAYFGSHYLRNSFKLKASQCKHGAVLHLGAMRDADSTFVNGHFVGNTTYMYPPRNYEVPAEYLVKGANVVEIHLYAAENAAAFVPDKEYSLETCNGKVDLQKGWSHKYGRRMHRRAPQVFLQYKASGLYNSMIAPLSQGEGRRLKGVIWYQGESNAGRADNYAELLKTMIEAWRRHFGDPDLPFYIVELASFEHSELETAETSGWVRVQDAQRQVAAEMDNVYVIPNRDLGEWNDVHPQDKKTLGKRTADIILKAESSRQQ
;
A
#
# COMPACT_ATOMS: atom_id res chain seq x y z
N MET A 1 -34.36 -28.04 -12.99
CA MET A 1 -33.38 -28.91 -12.36
C MET A 1 -31.89 -28.48 -12.53
N LYS A 2 -31.50 -27.75 -13.58
CA LYS A 2 -30.09 -27.32 -13.78
C LYS A 2 -29.63 -26.09 -12.93
N ARG A 3 -30.55 -25.29 -12.38
CA ARG A 3 -30.18 -24.12 -11.55
C ARG A 3 -29.94 -24.42 -10.05
N LEU A 4 -30.44 -25.54 -9.53
CA LEU A 4 -30.21 -25.97 -8.15
C LEU A 4 -28.83 -26.60 -7.93
N ILE A 5 -28.19 -27.13 -8.95
CA ILE A 5 -26.89 -27.82 -8.86
C ILE A 5 -25.73 -26.79 -8.78
N LEU A 6 -25.86 -25.59 -9.41
CA LEU A 6 -24.83 -24.52 -9.30
C LEU A 6 -24.79 -23.86 -7.93
N LEU A 7 -25.91 -23.73 -7.22
CA LEU A 7 -25.96 -23.16 -5.87
C LEU A 7 -25.32 -24.06 -4.80
N ALA A 8 -25.40 -25.39 -4.99
CA ALA A 8 -24.78 -26.36 -4.08
C ALA A 8 -23.23 -26.40 -4.23
N ALA A 9 -22.69 -26.18 -5.43
CA ALA A 9 -21.25 -26.19 -5.67
C ALA A 9 -20.55 -24.93 -5.11
N ALA A 10 -21.20 -23.75 -5.14
CA ALA A 10 -20.67 -22.53 -4.56
C ALA A 10 -20.63 -22.55 -3.02
N ALA A 11 -21.64 -23.18 -2.39
CA ALA A 11 -21.67 -23.33 -0.92
C ALA A 11 -20.59 -24.31 -0.40
N ILE A 12 -20.19 -25.29 -1.21
CA ILE A 12 -19.13 -26.25 -0.85
C ILE A 12 -17.73 -25.60 -0.96
N ALA A 13 -17.51 -24.66 -1.88
CA ALA A 13 -16.21 -24.00 -2.03
C ALA A 13 -15.89 -23.07 -0.84
N SER A 14 -16.87 -22.35 -0.27
CA SER A 14 -16.64 -21.49 0.87
C SER A 14 -16.45 -22.26 2.19
N SER A 15 -17.08 -23.41 2.37
CA SER A 15 -16.87 -24.28 3.53
C SER A 15 -15.54 -25.06 3.46
N ALA A 16 -15.05 -25.37 2.26
CA ALA A 16 -13.77 -26.05 2.05
C ALA A 16 -12.55 -25.15 2.37
N ALA A 17 -12.69 -23.81 2.25
CA ALA A 17 -11.62 -22.89 2.60
C ALA A 17 -11.17 -23.00 4.07
N PHE A 18 -12.06 -23.41 4.97
CA PHE A 18 -11.82 -23.54 6.40
C PHE A 18 -11.60 -24.98 6.91
N ALA A 19 -11.51 -26.00 6.04
CA ALA A 19 -11.41 -27.43 6.45
C ALA A 19 -9.99 -27.92 6.73
N GLN A 20 -8.97 -27.04 6.71
CA GLN A 20 -7.56 -27.46 6.77
C GLN A 20 -6.96 -27.27 8.17
N GLU A 21 -6.13 -28.23 8.64
CA GLU A 21 -5.40 -28.16 9.90
C GLU A 21 -4.34 -27.04 9.87
N GLY A 22 -3.99 -26.49 11.04
CA GLY A 22 -2.95 -25.50 11.22
C GLY A 22 -3.36 -24.32 12.11
N ASP A 23 -2.39 -23.49 12.47
CA ASP A 23 -2.63 -22.27 13.24
C ASP A 23 -2.99 -21.13 12.28
N TRP A 24 -4.13 -20.47 12.53
CA TRP A 24 -4.73 -19.46 11.64
C TRP A 24 -4.62 -18.07 12.24
N TYR A 25 -4.15 -17.13 11.43
CA TYR A 25 -4.08 -15.71 11.78
C TYR A 25 -4.80 -14.88 10.72
N LEU A 26 -5.65 -13.96 11.20
CA LEU A 26 -6.23 -12.92 10.35
C LEU A 26 -5.29 -11.72 10.33
N CYS A 27 -4.77 -11.39 9.17
CA CYS A 27 -3.97 -10.18 8.93
C CYS A 27 -4.88 -9.14 8.29
N SER A 28 -5.01 -7.96 8.90
CA SER A 28 -5.89 -6.93 8.36
C SER A 28 -5.33 -5.53 8.61
N GLY A 29 -5.86 -4.55 7.89
CA GLY A 29 -5.40 -3.17 7.97
C GLY A 29 -5.27 -2.51 6.60
N GLN A 30 -4.22 -1.73 6.39
CA GLN A 30 -4.02 -0.99 5.15
C GLN A 30 -2.73 -1.38 4.41
N SER A 31 -2.21 -0.48 3.57
CA SER A 31 -1.13 -0.75 2.61
C SER A 31 0.11 -1.42 3.22
N ASN A 32 0.49 -1.09 4.44
CA ASN A 32 1.63 -1.71 5.11
C ASN A 32 1.40 -3.19 5.49
N MET A 33 0.13 -3.63 5.62
CA MET A 33 -0.23 -5.05 5.74
C MET A 33 -0.31 -5.72 4.36
N GLU A 34 -0.74 -4.97 3.35
CA GLU A 34 -0.89 -5.46 1.97
C GLU A 34 0.44 -5.58 1.22
N LEU A 35 1.44 -4.73 1.55
CA LEU A 35 2.71 -4.57 0.84
C LEU A 35 3.35 -5.92 0.52
N PRO A 36 3.49 -6.28 -0.77
CA PRO A 36 3.99 -7.60 -1.14
C PRO A 36 5.51 -7.71 -0.97
N VAL A 37 6.00 -8.93 -0.80
CA VAL A 37 7.45 -9.23 -0.73
C VAL A 37 8.22 -8.63 -1.89
N SER A 38 7.63 -8.66 -3.10
CA SER A 38 8.25 -8.08 -4.31
C SER A 38 8.57 -6.58 -4.21
N ARG A 39 7.94 -5.85 -3.28
CA ARG A 39 8.19 -4.43 -3.02
C ARG A 39 9.25 -4.19 -1.92
N CYS A 40 9.75 -5.26 -1.31
CA CYS A 40 10.75 -5.22 -0.24
C CYS A 40 12.10 -5.82 -0.67
N LEU A 41 12.30 -6.12 -1.94
CA LEU A 41 13.48 -6.85 -2.43
C LEU A 41 14.80 -6.10 -2.25
N ASP A 42 14.77 -4.77 -2.15
CA ASP A 42 15.99 -3.99 -1.84
C ASP A 42 16.60 -4.38 -0.48
N VAL A 43 15.77 -4.92 0.43
CA VAL A 43 16.19 -5.31 1.79
C VAL A 43 16.23 -6.82 1.97
N VAL A 44 15.32 -7.57 1.32
CA VAL A 44 15.08 -8.99 1.66
C VAL A 44 15.36 -9.98 0.50
N ALA A 45 15.95 -9.55 -0.61
CA ALA A 45 16.15 -10.39 -1.80
C ALA A 45 16.84 -11.73 -1.47
N ASP A 46 17.93 -11.70 -0.72
CA ASP A 46 18.68 -12.90 -0.33
C ASP A 46 17.90 -13.83 0.60
N ASP A 47 16.99 -13.28 1.39
CA ASP A 47 16.19 -14.04 2.36
C ASP A 47 15.06 -14.84 1.72
N VAL A 48 14.59 -14.39 0.56
CA VAL A 48 13.46 -15.00 -0.16
C VAL A 48 13.90 -15.81 -1.37
N ALA A 49 15.15 -15.62 -1.83
CA ALA A 49 15.70 -16.33 -2.98
C ALA A 49 15.66 -17.85 -2.76
N GLY A 50 14.87 -18.54 -3.57
CA GLY A 50 14.76 -20.00 -3.52
C GLY A 50 14.09 -20.58 -2.26
N TYR A 51 13.60 -19.74 -1.33
CA TYR A 51 12.94 -20.24 -0.11
C TYR A 51 11.55 -20.80 -0.44
N THR A 52 11.31 -22.02 -0.03
CA THR A 52 10.01 -22.71 -0.14
C THR A 52 9.66 -23.41 1.16
N ASN A 53 8.39 -23.51 1.49
CA ASN A 53 7.92 -24.24 2.66
C ASN A 53 6.44 -24.60 2.52
N THR A 54 6.15 -25.88 2.30
CA THR A 54 4.78 -26.36 2.07
C THR A 54 3.86 -26.32 3.29
N LYS A 55 4.37 -25.94 4.46
CA LYS A 55 3.60 -25.70 5.67
C LYS A 55 3.14 -24.24 5.81
N LEU A 56 3.56 -23.37 4.90
CA LEU A 56 3.13 -21.98 4.88
C LEU A 56 2.03 -21.79 3.84
N HIS A 57 0.92 -21.20 4.28
CA HIS A 57 -0.24 -20.97 3.44
C HIS A 57 -0.70 -19.52 3.56
N TYR A 58 -1.13 -18.97 2.44
CA TYR A 58 -1.59 -17.59 2.35
C TYR A 58 -2.85 -17.49 1.52
N LEU A 59 -3.79 -16.68 1.97
CA LEU A 59 -4.99 -16.32 1.24
C LEU A 59 -5.13 -14.80 1.27
N ALA A 60 -5.06 -14.15 0.10
CA ALA A 60 -5.46 -12.75 -0.05
C ALA A 60 -6.95 -12.66 -0.36
N VAL A 61 -7.68 -11.93 0.45
CA VAL A 61 -9.09 -11.60 0.19
C VAL A 61 -9.11 -10.50 -0.88
N PRO A 62 -9.77 -10.70 -2.03
CA PRO A 62 -9.90 -9.65 -3.04
C PRO A 62 -10.67 -8.44 -2.48
N ILE A 63 -10.29 -7.24 -2.90
CA ILE A 63 -10.93 -6.00 -2.47
C ILE A 63 -12.41 -6.02 -2.89
N ALA A 64 -13.27 -5.92 -1.90
CA ALA A 64 -14.71 -5.80 -2.09
C ALA A 64 -15.31 -4.93 -0.99
N TYR A 65 -16.35 -4.19 -1.31
CA TYR A 65 -17.09 -3.37 -0.35
C TYR A 65 -18.59 -3.46 -0.59
N ASN A 66 -19.35 -3.36 0.48
CA ASN A 66 -20.81 -3.32 0.45
C ASN A 66 -21.32 -2.42 1.58
N PHE A 67 -22.21 -1.51 1.28
CA PHE A 67 -22.72 -0.55 2.26
C PHE A 67 -24.06 -0.95 2.87
N ASP A 68 -24.80 -1.84 2.21
CA ASP A 68 -26.18 -2.18 2.63
C ASP A 68 -26.21 -3.12 3.82
N TRP A 69 -25.48 -4.25 3.73
CA TRP A 69 -25.46 -5.29 4.78
C TRP A 69 -24.21 -6.17 4.69
N PRO A 70 -23.86 -6.83 5.83
CA PRO A 70 -22.80 -7.83 5.86
C PRO A 70 -23.04 -8.97 4.86
N GLN A 71 -22.03 -9.29 4.07
CA GLN A 71 -22.06 -10.38 3.10
C GLN A 71 -21.88 -11.73 3.80
N LYS A 72 -22.41 -12.80 3.19
CA LYS A 72 -22.30 -14.16 3.72
C LYS A 72 -21.12 -14.95 3.17
N GLN A 73 -20.53 -14.47 2.09
CA GLN A 73 -19.45 -15.15 1.38
C GLN A 73 -18.38 -14.15 0.96
N LEU A 74 -17.12 -14.57 1.06
CA LEU A 74 -16.01 -13.82 0.49
C LEU A 74 -16.12 -13.77 -1.05
N PRO A 75 -15.52 -12.77 -1.70
CA PRO A 75 -15.20 -12.85 -3.11
C PRO A 75 -14.45 -14.13 -3.44
N GLU A 76 -14.52 -14.57 -4.69
CA GLU A 76 -13.81 -15.78 -5.12
C GLU A 76 -12.30 -15.65 -4.86
N CYS A 77 -11.77 -16.49 -3.99
CA CYS A 77 -10.36 -16.51 -3.59
C CYS A 77 -9.97 -17.92 -3.14
N GLY A 78 -8.66 -18.18 -3.09
CA GLY A 78 -8.16 -19.51 -2.74
C GLY A 78 -6.82 -19.46 -1.99
N TRP A 79 -6.56 -20.50 -1.22
CA TRP A 79 -5.31 -20.68 -0.52
C TRP A 79 -4.17 -20.98 -1.49
N GLN A 80 -3.05 -20.30 -1.27
CA GLN A 80 -1.77 -20.59 -1.89
C GLN A 80 -0.88 -21.30 -0.86
N THR A 81 -0.05 -22.23 -1.33
CA THR A 81 1.02 -22.84 -0.54
C THR A 81 2.35 -22.34 -1.07
N LEU A 82 3.33 -22.11 -0.20
CA LEU A 82 4.66 -21.65 -0.57
C LEU A 82 5.51 -22.81 -1.10
N ASP A 83 5.07 -23.43 -2.19
CA ASP A 83 5.74 -24.53 -2.88
C ASP A 83 6.77 -24.06 -3.91
N THR A 84 6.70 -22.77 -4.33
CA THR A 84 7.73 -22.09 -5.13
C THR A 84 8.05 -20.73 -4.54
N ALA A 85 9.29 -20.24 -4.72
CA ALA A 85 9.71 -18.93 -4.23
C ALA A 85 8.93 -17.78 -4.90
N GLU A 86 8.60 -17.92 -6.18
CA GLU A 86 7.86 -16.91 -6.96
C GLU A 86 6.48 -16.62 -6.37
N LYS A 87 5.78 -17.64 -5.85
CA LYS A 87 4.49 -17.43 -5.17
C LYS A 87 4.65 -16.51 -3.97
N GLY A 88 5.73 -16.66 -3.20
CA GLY A 88 6.01 -15.82 -2.04
C GLY A 88 6.17 -14.35 -2.37
N LEU A 89 6.61 -13.99 -3.57
CA LEU A 89 6.81 -12.60 -3.98
C LEU A 89 5.49 -11.79 -4.00
N GLY A 90 4.37 -12.46 -4.23
CA GLY A 90 3.04 -11.83 -4.21
C GLY A 90 2.36 -11.80 -2.84
N TRP A 91 2.93 -12.47 -1.82
CA TRP A 91 2.35 -12.48 -0.48
C TRP A 91 2.64 -11.17 0.25
N GLY A 92 1.73 -10.72 1.12
CA GLY A 92 2.03 -9.61 2.02
C GLY A 92 3.29 -9.91 2.83
N ALA A 93 4.28 -9.01 2.76
CA ALA A 93 5.62 -9.27 3.31
C ALA A 93 5.60 -9.53 4.82
N LEU A 94 4.80 -8.77 5.59
CA LEU A 94 4.62 -9.03 7.01
C LEU A 94 4.04 -10.43 7.27
N CYS A 95 3.02 -10.82 6.51
CA CYS A 95 2.41 -12.16 6.62
C CYS A 95 3.44 -13.25 6.30
N TYR A 96 4.21 -13.08 5.23
CA TYR A 96 5.25 -14.03 4.79
C TYR A 96 6.29 -14.29 5.89
N PHE A 97 6.89 -13.23 6.41
CA PHE A 97 7.96 -13.39 7.41
C PHE A 97 7.39 -13.83 8.77
N THR A 98 6.22 -13.33 9.17
CA THR A 98 5.57 -13.82 10.41
C THR A 98 5.26 -15.31 10.33
N ALA A 99 4.67 -15.79 9.22
CA ALA A 99 4.40 -17.21 9.00
C ALA A 99 5.67 -18.05 9.05
N ARG A 100 6.73 -17.60 8.39
CA ARG A 100 8.03 -18.27 8.37
C ARG A 100 8.57 -18.47 9.78
N TYR A 101 8.66 -17.39 10.57
CA TYR A 101 9.22 -17.46 11.92
C TYR A 101 8.34 -18.23 12.91
N LEU A 102 7.02 -18.17 12.78
CA LEU A 102 6.12 -19.03 13.58
C LEU A 102 6.30 -20.50 13.23
N ASN A 103 6.42 -20.86 11.96
CA ASN A 103 6.66 -22.22 11.55
C ASN A 103 8.05 -22.73 12.01
N GLU A 104 9.10 -21.93 11.86
CA GLU A 104 10.46 -22.24 12.33
C GLU A 104 10.46 -22.55 13.85
N ALA A 105 9.70 -21.79 14.63
CA ALA A 105 9.64 -21.98 16.07
C ALA A 105 8.75 -23.16 16.53
N THR A 106 7.67 -23.44 15.79
CA THR A 106 6.63 -24.39 16.25
C THR A 106 6.59 -25.69 15.45
N GLY A 107 7.13 -25.68 14.22
CA GLY A 107 7.02 -26.79 13.26
C GLY A 107 5.61 -27.00 12.68
N LYS A 108 4.63 -26.17 13.07
CA LYS A 108 3.23 -26.30 12.66
C LYS A 108 2.96 -25.69 11.29
N ASP A 109 1.88 -26.10 10.65
CA ASP A 109 1.34 -25.42 9.49
C ASP A 109 0.78 -24.06 9.91
N ILE A 110 1.18 -22.99 9.19
CA ILE A 110 0.78 -21.61 9.46
C ILE A 110 -0.04 -21.09 8.29
N ARG A 111 -1.18 -20.50 8.61
CA ARG A 111 -2.14 -19.97 7.64
C ARG A 111 -2.36 -18.48 7.89
N MET A 112 -1.95 -17.66 6.93
CA MET A 112 -2.16 -16.22 6.95
C MET A 112 -3.30 -15.86 6.01
N LEU A 113 -4.42 -15.41 6.57
CA LEU A 113 -5.55 -14.87 5.84
C LEU A 113 -5.37 -13.36 5.81
N ASN A 114 -5.04 -12.78 4.67
CA ASN A 114 -4.84 -11.35 4.52
C ASN A 114 -6.09 -10.68 3.94
N SER A 115 -6.74 -9.88 4.78
CA SER A 115 -7.89 -9.05 4.45
C SER A 115 -7.50 -7.60 4.75
N SER A 116 -6.77 -6.97 3.81
CA SER A 116 -6.26 -5.60 3.95
C SER A 116 -6.51 -4.79 2.68
N VAL A 117 -6.60 -3.46 2.82
CA VAL A 117 -6.82 -2.53 1.69
C VAL A 117 -6.00 -1.27 1.92
N GLY A 118 -5.06 -0.99 1.02
CA GLY A 118 -4.22 0.20 1.08
C GLY A 118 -5.04 1.49 1.13
N GLY A 119 -4.67 2.43 2.03
CA GLY A 119 -5.34 3.71 2.20
C GLY A 119 -6.65 3.67 3.00
N SER A 120 -7.09 2.51 3.48
CA SER A 120 -8.36 2.41 4.21
C SER A 120 -8.26 2.94 5.65
N PRO A 121 -9.20 3.79 6.09
CA PRO A 121 -9.33 4.19 7.48
C PRO A 121 -10.01 3.10 8.31
N ILE A 122 -9.84 3.17 9.65
CA ILE A 122 -10.38 2.16 10.56
C ILE A 122 -11.92 2.03 10.46
N GLU A 123 -12.63 3.12 10.18
CA GLU A 123 -14.09 3.13 10.07
C GLU A 123 -14.62 2.23 8.93
N ALA A 124 -13.82 2.01 7.89
CA ALA A 124 -14.19 1.07 6.82
C ALA A 124 -14.27 -0.40 7.30
N TRP A 125 -13.59 -0.71 8.39
CA TRP A 125 -13.47 -2.04 9.01
C TRP A 125 -14.37 -2.25 10.22
N MET A 126 -15.25 -1.31 10.52
CA MET A 126 -16.20 -1.37 11.65
C MET A 126 -17.60 -1.76 11.18
N PRO A 127 -18.36 -2.57 11.93
CA PRO A 127 -19.78 -2.78 11.64
C PRO A 127 -20.58 -1.48 11.82
N ALA A 128 -21.70 -1.38 11.10
CA ALA A 128 -22.50 -0.15 11.02
C ALA A 128 -23.03 0.33 12.37
N GLU A 129 -23.39 -0.60 13.27
CA GLU A 129 -23.91 -0.32 14.59
C GLU A 129 -22.89 0.28 15.56
N ASP A 130 -21.61 0.04 15.32
CA ASP A 130 -20.51 0.50 16.17
C ASP A 130 -19.81 1.77 15.62
N LEU A 131 -20.27 2.32 14.50
CA LEU A 131 -19.70 3.53 13.90
C LEU A 131 -19.99 4.78 14.73
N PRO A 132 -19.02 5.73 14.82
CA PRO A 132 -19.30 7.06 15.36
C PRO A 132 -20.25 7.85 14.45
N GLY A 133 -20.90 8.87 15.02
CA GLY A 133 -21.97 9.62 14.33
C GLY A 133 -21.60 10.17 12.96
N TYR A 134 -20.38 10.68 12.78
CA TYR A 134 -19.92 11.19 11.49
C TYR A 134 -19.76 10.06 10.44
N ALA A 135 -19.28 8.90 10.83
CA ALA A 135 -19.12 7.75 9.94
C ALA A 135 -20.47 7.09 9.62
N GLN A 136 -21.44 7.14 10.55
CA GLN A 136 -22.83 6.77 10.26
C GLN A 136 -23.47 7.73 9.24
N ALA A 137 -23.13 9.02 9.26
CA ALA A 137 -23.59 9.96 8.25
C ALA A 137 -23.01 9.63 6.87
N GLU A 138 -21.71 9.35 6.79
CA GLU A 138 -21.05 8.89 5.58
C GLU A 138 -21.68 7.60 5.03
N LEU A 139 -21.94 6.61 5.90
CA LEU A 139 -22.59 5.36 5.49
C LEU A 139 -24.00 5.59 4.93
N ARG A 140 -24.76 6.55 5.47
CA ARG A 140 -26.08 6.92 4.91
C ARG A 140 -25.96 7.53 3.50
N GLU A 141 -24.94 8.35 3.25
CA GLU A 141 -24.67 8.86 1.90
C GLU A 141 -24.33 7.73 0.93
N CYS A 142 -23.47 6.77 1.32
CA CYS A 142 -23.13 5.61 0.51
C CYS A 142 -24.32 4.71 0.18
N ARG A 143 -25.38 4.75 1.00
CA ARG A 143 -26.64 4.03 0.78
C ARG A 143 -27.67 4.80 -0.08
N ASP A 144 -27.41 6.07 -0.36
CA ASP A 144 -28.23 6.87 -1.28
C ASP A 144 -27.91 6.50 -2.74
N PRO A 145 -28.86 5.91 -3.49
CA PRO A 145 -28.61 5.53 -4.87
C PRO A 145 -28.21 6.70 -5.78
N GLN A 146 -28.75 7.91 -5.53
CA GLN A 146 -28.40 9.09 -6.34
C GLN A 146 -26.98 9.58 -6.05
N TRP A 147 -26.55 9.54 -4.80
CA TRP A 147 -25.17 9.85 -4.44
C TRP A 147 -24.21 8.82 -5.05
N MET A 148 -24.54 7.54 -4.97
CA MET A 148 -23.73 6.46 -5.53
C MET A 148 -23.59 6.60 -7.06
N GLU A 149 -24.69 6.85 -7.77
CA GLU A 149 -24.68 7.03 -9.23
C GLU A 149 -23.77 8.22 -9.63
N ARG A 150 -23.92 9.37 -8.97
CA ARG A 150 -23.07 10.54 -9.22
C ARG A 150 -21.59 10.25 -8.94
N THR A 151 -21.30 9.54 -7.86
CA THR A 151 -19.93 9.19 -7.46
C THR A 151 -19.29 8.22 -8.45
N LEU A 152 -20.03 7.20 -8.88
CA LEU A 152 -19.53 6.25 -9.89
C LEU A 152 -19.29 6.94 -11.23
N TYR A 153 -20.20 7.83 -11.66
CA TYR A 153 -20.02 8.65 -12.86
C TYR A 153 -18.78 9.54 -12.76
N HIS A 154 -18.64 10.27 -11.66
CA HIS A 154 -17.46 11.11 -11.39
C HIS A 154 -16.17 10.29 -11.48
N ASN A 155 -16.09 9.19 -10.75
CA ASN A 155 -14.89 8.34 -10.74
C ASN A 155 -14.55 7.76 -12.12
N ALA A 156 -15.57 7.40 -12.89
CA ALA A 156 -15.38 6.82 -14.23
C ALA A 156 -14.84 7.81 -15.25
N HIS A 157 -15.14 9.11 -15.10
CA HIS A 157 -14.80 10.14 -16.08
C HIS A 157 -13.65 11.06 -15.64
N LEU A 158 -13.31 11.03 -14.35
CA LEU A 158 -12.35 11.96 -13.74
C LEU A 158 -11.01 12.09 -14.52
N TYR A 159 -10.41 10.96 -14.89
CA TYR A 159 -9.12 10.93 -15.59
C TYR A 159 -9.27 11.31 -17.06
N SER A 160 -10.26 10.75 -17.73
CA SER A 160 -10.51 11.01 -19.16
C SER A 160 -10.90 12.45 -19.42
N ASP A 161 -11.73 13.03 -18.57
CA ASP A 161 -12.19 14.41 -18.73
C ASP A 161 -11.03 15.39 -18.47
N TRP A 162 -10.25 15.17 -17.40
CA TRP A 162 -9.06 15.98 -17.12
C TRP A 162 -8.01 15.88 -18.25
N GLN A 163 -7.78 14.67 -18.78
CA GLN A 163 -6.85 14.45 -19.89
C GLN A 163 -7.36 15.11 -21.17
N ALA A 164 -8.63 14.97 -21.49
CA ALA A 164 -9.24 15.59 -22.66
C ALA A 164 -9.16 17.13 -22.60
N GLU A 165 -9.40 17.72 -21.43
CA GLU A 165 -9.24 19.15 -21.20
C GLU A 165 -7.77 19.57 -21.37
N HIS A 166 -6.82 18.83 -20.78
CA HIS A 166 -5.38 19.06 -20.94
C HIS A 166 -4.98 19.05 -22.41
N ASP A 167 -5.42 18.06 -23.17
CA ASP A 167 -5.02 17.89 -24.57
C ASP A 167 -5.64 18.95 -25.49
N ALA A 168 -6.78 19.52 -25.10
CA ALA A 168 -7.42 20.62 -25.81
C ALA A 168 -6.73 22.00 -25.59
N LEU A 169 -5.92 22.14 -24.54
CA LEU A 169 -5.20 23.38 -24.27
C LEU A 169 -4.05 23.58 -25.25
N PRO A 170 -3.74 24.83 -25.63
CA PRO A 170 -2.56 25.12 -26.44
C PRO A 170 -1.26 24.80 -25.66
N GLU A 171 -0.24 24.37 -26.39
CA GLU A 171 1.10 24.25 -25.81
C GLU A 171 1.61 25.60 -25.28
N ASN A 172 2.34 25.55 -24.18
CA ASN A 172 3.03 26.72 -23.67
C ASN A 172 4.30 27.02 -24.52
N VAL A 173 4.07 27.61 -25.71
CA VAL A 173 5.16 27.92 -26.66
C VAL A 173 6.11 28.99 -26.16
N SER A 174 5.73 29.78 -25.15
CA SER A 174 6.58 30.80 -24.53
C SER A 174 7.53 30.24 -23.48
N ALA A 175 7.26 29.04 -22.95
CA ALA A 175 8.09 28.41 -21.95
C ALA A 175 9.48 28.06 -22.52
N LYS A 176 10.52 28.33 -21.74
CA LYS A 176 11.90 28.02 -22.08
C LYS A 176 12.41 26.89 -21.19
N TRP A 177 13.43 26.21 -21.66
CA TRP A 177 14.19 25.29 -20.84
C TRP A 177 15.04 26.07 -19.85
N GLU A 178 14.89 25.74 -18.58
CA GLU A 178 15.65 26.31 -17.46
C GLU A 178 16.43 25.20 -16.79
N THR A 179 17.69 25.50 -16.44
CA THR A 179 18.53 24.57 -15.69
C THR A 179 18.07 24.51 -14.25
N LEU A 180 17.85 23.32 -13.72
CA LEU A 180 17.60 23.14 -12.30
C LEU A 180 18.92 23.18 -11.53
N GLU A 181 19.07 24.18 -10.67
CA GLU A 181 20.19 24.27 -9.73
C GLU A 181 20.12 23.14 -8.69
N ASP A 182 18.88 22.83 -8.23
CA ASP A 182 18.56 21.72 -7.35
C ASP A 182 17.38 20.94 -7.96
N MET A 183 17.58 19.64 -8.23
CA MET A 183 16.50 18.79 -8.75
C MET A 183 15.41 18.52 -7.69
N PHE A 184 15.71 18.69 -6.41
CA PHE A 184 14.78 18.52 -5.31
C PHE A 184 14.14 19.84 -4.82
N GLY A 185 14.43 20.94 -5.52
CA GLY A 185 13.84 22.24 -5.23
C GLY A 185 12.40 22.40 -5.75
N ASP A 186 11.88 23.61 -5.59
CA ASP A 186 10.47 23.96 -5.82
C ASP A 186 10.12 24.25 -7.31
N TRP A 187 10.78 23.60 -8.25
CA TRP A 187 10.57 23.80 -9.69
C TRP A 187 9.16 23.39 -10.20
N GLY A 188 8.39 22.68 -9.39
CA GLY A 188 6.98 22.36 -9.67
C GLY A 188 5.99 23.46 -9.27
N LEU A 189 6.49 24.56 -8.69
CA LEU A 189 5.68 25.72 -8.34
C LEU A 189 5.77 26.81 -9.42
N ALA A 190 4.68 27.54 -9.66
CA ALA A 190 4.68 28.71 -10.49
C ALA A 190 5.31 29.93 -9.78
N ASP A 191 5.51 31.04 -10.50
CA ASP A 191 6.12 32.27 -9.94
C ASP A 191 5.35 32.87 -8.75
N ASP A 192 4.07 32.56 -8.62
CA ASP A 192 3.19 32.95 -7.50
C ASP A 192 3.33 32.05 -6.26
N GLY A 193 4.18 31.02 -6.32
CA GLY A 193 4.39 30.03 -5.27
C GLY A 193 3.34 28.93 -5.20
N GLU A 194 2.32 28.97 -6.08
CA GLU A 194 1.31 27.93 -6.17
C GLU A 194 1.76 26.74 -7.04
N ALA A 195 1.21 25.56 -6.78
CA ALA A 195 1.50 24.38 -7.58
C ALA A 195 1.12 24.60 -9.06
N TYR A 196 2.06 24.33 -9.97
CA TYR A 196 1.78 24.33 -11.40
C TYR A 196 1.21 22.98 -11.78
N PHE A 197 -0.10 22.86 -11.83
CA PHE A 197 -0.77 21.66 -12.31
C PHE A 197 -0.75 21.59 -13.85
N GLY A 198 -0.66 20.37 -14.39
CA GLY A 198 -0.58 20.15 -15.83
C GLY A 198 0.67 19.40 -16.23
N SER A 199 1.23 19.73 -17.42
CA SER A 199 2.41 19.04 -17.92
C SER A 199 3.71 19.79 -17.64
N HIS A 200 4.74 19.00 -17.30
CA HIS A 200 6.12 19.43 -17.13
C HIS A 200 7.03 18.57 -18.01
N TYR A 201 8.03 19.18 -18.61
CA TYR A 201 9.05 18.48 -19.37
C TYR A 201 10.38 18.60 -18.64
N LEU A 202 11.04 17.48 -18.44
CA LEU A 202 12.36 17.40 -17.82
C LEU A 202 13.32 16.71 -18.77
N ARG A 203 14.57 17.12 -18.78
CA ARG A 203 15.62 16.45 -19.54
C ARG A 203 16.95 16.49 -18.82
N ASN A 204 17.72 15.41 -18.98
CA ASN A 204 19.09 15.30 -18.52
C ASN A 204 19.97 14.74 -19.64
N SER A 205 21.17 15.29 -19.81
CA SER A 205 22.15 14.82 -20.78
C SER A 205 23.34 14.21 -20.07
N PHE A 206 23.69 12.99 -20.44
CA PHE A 206 24.80 12.24 -19.86
C PHE A 206 25.67 11.59 -20.94
N LYS A 207 26.86 11.11 -20.59
CA LYS A 207 27.80 10.50 -21.55
C LYS A 207 28.08 9.06 -21.18
N LEU A 208 28.05 8.17 -22.20
CA LEU A 208 28.40 6.76 -22.08
C LEU A 208 29.68 6.43 -22.83
N LYS A 209 30.46 5.49 -22.26
CA LYS A 209 31.54 4.80 -22.94
C LYS A 209 30.99 3.68 -23.82
N ALA A 210 31.71 3.28 -24.86
CA ALA A 210 31.28 2.18 -25.72
C ALA A 210 31.02 0.86 -24.96
N SER A 211 31.75 0.60 -23.88
CA SER A 211 31.53 -0.59 -23.04
C SER A 211 30.22 -0.57 -22.29
N GLN A 212 29.67 0.59 -21.98
CA GLN A 212 28.41 0.77 -21.24
C GLN A 212 27.15 0.63 -22.12
N CYS A 213 27.33 0.70 -23.47
CA CYS A 213 26.24 0.56 -24.43
C CYS A 213 26.04 -0.87 -24.96
N LYS A 214 26.89 -1.84 -24.55
CA LYS A 214 26.90 -3.20 -25.13
C LYS A 214 25.70 -4.05 -24.73
N HIS A 215 25.15 -3.79 -23.59
CA HIS A 215 24.01 -4.47 -23.00
C HIS A 215 22.98 -3.43 -22.60
N GLY A 216 21.78 -3.83 -22.31
CA GLY A 216 20.78 -2.92 -21.76
C GLY A 216 21.23 -2.26 -20.44
N ALA A 217 20.49 -1.31 -19.99
CA ALA A 217 20.70 -0.61 -18.71
C ALA A 217 19.39 -0.54 -17.94
N VAL A 218 19.46 -0.23 -16.64
CA VAL A 218 18.30 0.13 -15.83
C VAL A 218 18.40 1.62 -15.51
N LEU A 219 17.35 2.36 -15.84
CA LEU A 219 17.22 3.77 -15.51
C LEU A 219 16.45 3.88 -14.20
N HIS A 220 17.13 4.32 -13.14
CA HIS A 220 16.55 4.60 -11.84
C HIS A 220 16.22 6.08 -11.74
N LEU A 221 14.96 6.42 -11.51
CA LEU A 221 14.48 7.81 -11.38
C LEU A 221 13.73 8.03 -10.05
N GLY A 222 14.05 7.23 -9.03
CA GLY A 222 13.47 7.35 -7.70
C GLY A 222 11.93 7.33 -7.72
N ALA A 223 11.33 8.26 -7.02
CA ALA A 223 9.89 8.53 -7.08
C ALA A 223 9.65 9.96 -7.56
N MET A 224 8.53 10.18 -8.25
CA MET A 224 8.16 11.49 -8.81
C MET A 224 6.66 11.78 -8.56
N ARG A 225 6.29 13.03 -8.44
CA ARG A 225 4.89 13.50 -8.31
C ARG A 225 4.42 14.11 -9.62
N ASP A 226 3.34 13.65 -10.30
CA ASP A 226 2.55 12.45 -9.96
C ASP A 226 2.83 11.30 -10.95
N ALA A 227 2.46 11.48 -12.23
CA ALA A 227 2.59 10.49 -13.29
C ALA A 227 3.65 10.89 -14.31
N ASP A 228 4.32 9.93 -14.91
CA ASP A 228 5.33 10.19 -15.94
C ASP A 228 5.24 9.26 -17.15
N SER A 229 5.81 9.74 -18.23
CA SER A 229 6.26 8.94 -19.38
C SER A 229 7.70 9.30 -19.67
N THR A 230 8.57 8.30 -19.68
CA THR A 230 10.03 8.50 -19.76
C THR A 230 10.59 7.95 -21.07
N PHE A 231 11.54 8.68 -21.62
CA PHE A 231 12.18 8.40 -22.90
C PHE A 231 13.71 8.46 -22.76
N VAL A 232 14.42 7.62 -23.50
CA VAL A 232 15.87 7.68 -23.66
C VAL A 232 16.18 7.84 -25.14
N ASN A 233 16.89 8.89 -25.51
CA ASN A 233 17.19 9.24 -26.90
C ASN A 233 15.95 9.26 -27.82
N GLY A 234 14.80 9.70 -27.29
CA GLY A 234 13.53 9.74 -28.00
C GLY A 234 12.75 8.42 -28.02
N HIS A 235 13.29 7.34 -27.47
CA HIS A 235 12.62 6.04 -27.37
C HIS A 235 11.92 5.89 -26.01
N PHE A 236 10.63 5.55 -26.02
CA PHE A 236 9.86 5.28 -24.80
C PHE A 236 10.44 4.08 -24.04
N VAL A 237 10.68 4.24 -22.75
CA VAL A 237 11.25 3.19 -21.89
C VAL A 237 10.33 2.79 -20.74
N GLY A 238 9.36 3.63 -20.39
CA GLY A 238 8.40 3.29 -19.36
C GLY A 238 7.53 4.46 -18.91
N ASN A 239 6.51 4.14 -18.11
CA ASN A 239 5.65 5.12 -17.47
C ASN A 239 5.17 4.63 -16.12
N THR A 240 4.81 5.55 -15.24
CA THR A 240 4.18 5.29 -13.95
C THR A 240 3.05 6.29 -13.74
N THR A 241 1.88 5.81 -13.33
CA THR A 241 0.65 6.61 -13.33
C THR A 241 0.34 7.32 -12.02
N TYR A 242 1.16 7.12 -10.97
CA TYR A 242 0.98 7.76 -9.66
C TYR A 242 2.30 7.86 -8.88
N MET A 243 2.31 8.61 -7.78
CA MET A 243 3.52 9.13 -7.14
C MET A 243 4.40 8.08 -6.41
N TYR A 244 3.84 6.99 -5.90
CA TYR A 244 4.57 6.14 -4.94
C TYR A 244 5.59 5.15 -5.53
N PRO A 245 5.34 4.45 -6.67
CA PRO A 245 6.27 3.42 -7.12
C PRO A 245 7.62 4.00 -7.53
N PRO A 246 8.72 3.30 -7.22
CA PRO A 246 10.03 3.65 -7.79
C PRO A 246 10.00 3.46 -9.31
N ARG A 247 10.63 4.40 -10.03
CA ARG A 247 10.78 4.39 -11.49
C ARG A 247 12.05 3.64 -11.86
N ASN A 248 11.93 2.35 -12.12
CA ASN A 248 13.00 1.49 -12.57
C ASN A 248 12.66 1.02 -13.99
N TYR A 249 13.22 1.68 -15.00
CA TYR A 249 12.89 1.41 -16.39
C TYR A 249 14.02 0.70 -17.12
N GLU A 250 13.72 -0.43 -17.74
CA GLU A 250 14.68 -1.13 -18.60
C GLU A 250 14.95 -0.33 -19.87
N VAL A 251 16.23 -0.12 -20.20
CA VAL A 251 16.66 0.59 -21.39
C VAL A 251 17.37 -0.40 -22.31
N PRO A 252 16.80 -0.77 -23.47
CA PRO A 252 17.43 -1.61 -24.46
C PRO A 252 18.76 -1.07 -24.94
N ALA A 253 19.72 -1.96 -25.25
CA ALA A 253 21.05 -1.59 -25.70
C ALA A 253 21.03 -0.74 -26.98
N GLU A 254 20.10 -1.00 -27.89
CA GLU A 254 19.91 -0.27 -29.14
C GLU A 254 19.46 1.19 -28.96
N TYR A 255 18.96 1.56 -27.79
CA TYR A 255 18.59 2.95 -27.47
C TYR A 255 19.80 3.75 -26.95
N LEU A 256 20.90 3.08 -26.57
CA LEU A 256 22.08 3.69 -25.98
C LEU A 256 23.16 3.93 -27.03
N VAL A 257 23.78 5.11 -27.02
CA VAL A 257 24.87 5.47 -27.94
C VAL A 257 26.13 5.85 -27.18
N LYS A 258 27.29 5.53 -27.77
CA LYS A 258 28.59 6.04 -27.28
C LYS A 258 28.60 7.56 -27.37
N GLY A 259 28.93 8.24 -26.31
CA GLY A 259 28.92 9.72 -26.24
C GLY A 259 27.68 10.24 -25.56
N ALA A 260 27.08 11.30 -26.09
CA ALA A 260 25.94 11.98 -25.48
C ALA A 260 24.66 11.17 -25.64
N ASN A 261 23.93 11.00 -24.55
CA ASN A 261 22.58 10.44 -24.45
C ASN A 261 21.70 11.42 -23.70
N VAL A 262 20.39 11.33 -23.89
CA VAL A 262 19.40 12.20 -23.23
C VAL A 262 18.30 11.35 -22.63
N VAL A 263 17.98 11.60 -21.37
CA VAL A 263 16.71 11.19 -20.74
C VAL A 263 15.74 12.35 -20.82
N GLU A 264 14.54 12.09 -21.28
CA GLU A 264 13.42 13.04 -21.29
C GLU A 264 12.25 12.45 -20.49
N ILE A 265 11.63 13.26 -19.63
CA ILE A 265 10.49 12.90 -18.83
C ILE A 265 9.35 13.86 -19.15
N HIS A 266 8.21 13.32 -19.53
CA HIS A 266 6.93 14.03 -19.59
C HIS A 266 6.19 13.74 -18.29
N LEU A 267 6.16 14.69 -17.38
CA LEU A 267 5.54 14.57 -16.07
C LEU A 267 4.19 15.29 -16.06
N TYR A 268 3.20 14.66 -15.46
CA TYR A 268 1.84 15.20 -15.31
C TYR A 268 1.56 15.39 -13.83
N ALA A 269 1.49 16.65 -13.40
CA ALA A 269 1.12 17.07 -12.05
C ALA A 269 -0.39 17.31 -12.00
N ALA A 270 -1.15 16.34 -11.52
CA ALA A 270 -2.60 16.43 -11.48
C ALA A 270 -3.15 16.66 -10.06
N GLU A 271 -2.53 16.09 -9.06
CA GLU A 271 -2.97 16.14 -7.66
C GLU A 271 -1.97 16.85 -6.74
N ASN A 272 -0.69 16.74 -7.04
CA ASN A 272 0.41 17.31 -6.26
C ASN A 272 1.26 18.23 -7.11
N ALA A 273 2.02 19.14 -6.48
CA ALA A 273 3.07 19.86 -7.16
C ALA A 273 4.13 18.88 -7.70
N ALA A 274 4.57 19.09 -8.94
CA ALA A 274 5.59 18.27 -9.56
C ALA A 274 6.88 18.31 -8.76
N ALA A 275 7.48 17.16 -8.48
CA ALA A 275 8.74 17.06 -7.75
C ALA A 275 9.43 15.72 -7.98
N PHE A 276 10.76 15.70 -7.85
CA PHE A 276 11.51 14.49 -7.52
C PHE A 276 11.52 14.27 -6.01
N VAL A 277 11.42 13.02 -5.56
CA VAL A 277 11.48 12.67 -4.14
C VAL A 277 12.96 12.51 -3.72
N PRO A 278 13.45 13.23 -2.70
CA PRO A 278 14.84 13.13 -2.26
C PRO A 278 15.18 11.76 -1.66
N ASP A 279 16.49 11.50 -1.52
CA ASP A 279 17.07 10.28 -0.94
C ASP A 279 16.62 8.96 -1.58
N LYS A 280 16.32 9.01 -2.86
CA LYS A 280 16.09 7.85 -3.74
C LYS A 280 17.22 7.76 -4.76
N GLU A 281 17.34 6.61 -5.43
CA GLU A 281 18.35 6.42 -6.47
C GLU A 281 17.94 7.12 -7.79
N TYR A 282 18.85 7.95 -8.30
CA TYR A 282 18.72 8.61 -9.62
C TYR A 282 20.00 8.32 -10.42
N SER A 283 19.95 7.26 -11.23
CA SER A 283 21.13 6.80 -11.99
C SER A 283 20.73 6.03 -13.25
N LEU A 284 21.68 5.88 -14.17
CA LEU A 284 21.61 4.86 -15.20
C LEU A 284 22.62 3.75 -14.84
N GLU A 285 22.11 2.58 -14.47
CA GLU A 285 22.91 1.40 -14.17
C GLU A 285 23.18 0.57 -15.44
N THR A 286 24.45 0.41 -15.77
CA THR A 286 24.91 -0.41 -16.90
C THR A 286 25.75 -1.57 -16.38
N CYS A 287 25.97 -2.62 -17.18
CA CYS A 287 26.86 -3.71 -16.82
C CYS A 287 28.32 -3.27 -16.52
N ASN A 288 28.69 -2.04 -16.86
CA ASN A 288 30.04 -1.46 -16.66
C ASN A 288 30.02 -0.17 -15.82
N GLY A 289 29.16 -0.14 -14.80
CA GLY A 289 29.06 0.94 -13.79
C GLY A 289 27.84 1.84 -13.96
N LYS A 290 27.63 2.67 -12.96
CA LYS A 290 26.50 3.61 -12.88
C LYS A 290 26.90 4.99 -13.36
N VAL A 291 25.94 5.70 -13.93
CA VAL A 291 26.02 7.14 -14.24
C VAL A 291 25.05 7.87 -13.33
N ASP A 292 25.58 8.77 -12.52
CA ASP A 292 24.80 9.62 -11.63
C ASP A 292 23.93 10.61 -12.44
N LEU A 293 22.65 10.71 -12.11
CA LEU A 293 21.68 11.60 -12.71
C LEU A 293 21.09 12.62 -11.71
N GLN A 294 21.69 12.79 -10.54
CA GLN A 294 21.22 13.79 -9.56
C GLN A 294 21.49 15.25 -9.97
N LYS A 295 22.24 15.48 -11.04
CA LYS A 295 22.58 16.83 -11.53
C LYS A 295 22.39 16.93 -13.02
N GLY A 296 22.28 18.15 -13.53
CA GLY A 296 22.24 18.41 -14.95
C GLY A 296 20.86 18.38 -15.58
N TRP A 297 19.81 18.42 -14.75
CA TRP A 297 18.44 18.51 -15.23
C TRP A 297 18.10 19.90 -15.72
N SER A 298 17.27 19.95 -16.74
CA SER A 298 16.56 21.16 -17.18
C SER A 298 15.08 20.87 -17.17
N HIS A 299 14.30 21.88 -16.83
CA HIS A 299 12.85 21.84 -16.73
C HIS A 299 12.21 22.83 -17.70
N LYS A 300 11.02 22.52 -18.17
CA LYS A 300 10.17 23.41 -18.97
C LYS A 300 8.71 23.16 -18.61
N TYR A 301 7.97 24.24 -18.31
CA TYR A 301 6.51 24.15 -18.16
C TYR A 301 5.83 23.81 -19.49
N GLY A 302 4.87 22.90 -19.43
CA GLY A 302 3.96 22.61 -20.53
C GLY A 302 2.61 23.32 -20.38
N ARG A 303 1.52 22.60 -20.63
CA ARG A 303 0.14 23.10 -20.47
C ARG A 303 -0.19 23.27 -19.01
N ARG A 304 -0.74 24.44 -18.64
CA ARG A 304 -1.21 24.69 -17.26
C ARG A 304 -2.65 24.24 -17.12
N MET A 305 -2.93 23.47 -16.11
CA MET A 305 -4.24 22.96 -15.75
C MET A 305 -4.67 23.47 -14.36
N HIS A 306 -5.91 23.22 -14.00
CA HIS A 306 -6.34 23.23 -12.61
C HIS A 306 -6.01 21.89 -11.94
N ARG A 307 -5.96 21.88 -10.61
CA ARG A 307 -5.83 20.62 -9.85
C ARG A 307 -6.99 19.71 -10.20
N ARG A 308 -6.69 18.44 -10.51
CA ARG A 308 -7.73 17.45 -10.75
C ARG A 308 -8.57 17.26 -9.50
N ALA A 309 -9.89 17.16 -9.66
CA ALA A 309 -10.77 16.85 -8.55
C ALA A 309 -10.38 15.50 -7.92
N PRO A 310 -10.50 15.31 -6.61
CA PRO A 310 -10.12 14.07 -5.97
C PRO A 310 -11.06 12.93 -6.38
N GLN A 311 -10.48 11.73 -6.55
CA GLN A 311 -11.25 10.51 -6.68
C GLN A 311 -11.94 10.18 -5.36
N VAL A 312 -13.17 9.72 -5.42
CA VAL A 312 -13.89 9.18 -4.25
C VAL A 312 -13.61 7.69 -4.16
N PHE A 313 -12.75 7.31 -3.23
CA PHE A 313 -12.42 5.91 -2.99
C PHE A 313 -13.53 5.22 -2.17
N LEU A 314 -14.44 4.56 -2.86
CA LEU A 314 -15.58 3.88 -2.21
C LEU A 314 -15.13 2.81 -1.22
N GLN A 315 -14.03 2.12 -1.49
CA GLN A 315 -13.45 1.14 -0.57
C GLN A 315 -12.94 1.73 0.75
N TYR A 316 -12.80 3.07 0.86
CA TYR A 316 -12.42 3.74 2.11
C TYR A 316 -13.61 4.19 2.94
N LYS A 317 -14.83 4.00 2.43
CA LYS A 317 -16.05 4.45 3.11
C LYS A 317 -16.46 3.51 4.23
N ALA A 318 -17.06 4.09 5.26
CA ALA A 318 -17.42 3.42 6.50
C ALA A 318 -18.18 2.09 6.29
N SER A 319 -17.83 1.06 7.04
CA SER A 319 -18.37 -0.31 7.03
C SER A 319 -18.24 -1.10 5.73
N GLY A 320 -17.83 -0.48 4.63
CA GLY A 320 -17.82 -1.14 3.33
C GLY A 320 -16.97 -2.39 3.29
N LEU A 321 -15.74 -2.30 3.82
CA LEU A 321 -14.79 -3.41 3.89
C LEU A 321 -15.19 -4.45 4.95
N TYR A 322 -15.66 -4.00 6.14
CA TYR A 322 -16.17 -4.91 7.14
C TYR A 322 -17.24 -5.83 6.55
N ASN A 323 -18.23 -5.25 5.89
CA ASN A 323 -19.36 -5.99 5.34
C ASN A 323 -18.95 -7.05 4.31
N SER A 324 -17.90 -6.83 3.54
CA SER A 324 -17.50 -7.72 2.44
C SER A 324 -16.27 -8.57 2.72
N MET A 325 -15.39 -8.14 3.62
CA MET A 325 -14.08 -8.75 3.78
C MET A 325 -13.82 -9.30 5.20
N ILE A 326 -14.64 -8.91 6.19
CA ILE A 326 -14.55 -9.41 7.58
C ILE A 326 -15.81 -10.21 7.94
N ALA A 327 -16.99 -9.65 7.72
CA ALA A 327 -18.23 -10.30 8.09
C ALA A 327 -18.41 -11.72 7.49
N PRO A 328 -17.96 -12.02 6.26
CA PRO A 328 -18.00 -13.38 5.71
C PRO A 328 -17.05 -14.38 6.39
N LEU A 329 -16.10 -13.92 7.20
CA LEU A 329 -15.09 -14.75 7.86
C LEU A 329 -15.60 -15.38 9.16
N SER A 330 -16.90 -15.65 9.28
CA SER A 330 -17.44 -16.30 10.46
C SER A 330 -16.67 -17.57 10.82
N GLN A 331 -16.41 -17.79 12.11
CA GLN A 331 -15.80 -19.03 12.59
C GLN A 331 -16.77 -20.18 12.33
N GLY A 332 -16.45 -21.03 11.36
CA GLY A 332 -17.18 -22.29 11.15
C GLY A 332 -16.95 -23.23 12.32
N GLU A 333 -17.88 -24.17 12.56
CA GLU A 333 -17.76 -25.17 13.63
C GLU A 333 -16.38 -25.81 13.65
N GLY A 334 -15.67 -25.69 14.80
CA GLY A 334 -14.40 -26.34 15.09
C GLY A 334 -13.13 -25.56 14.75
N ARG A 335 -13.19 -24.28 14.37
CA ARG A 335 -11.98 -23.49 14.03
C ARG A 335 -11.93 -22.18 14.78
N ARG A 336 -10.84 -21.98 15.49
CA ARG A 336 -10.56 -20.77 16.23
C ARG A 336 -9.37 -20.05 15.61
N LEU A 337 -9.51 -18.76 15.28
CA LEU A 337 -8.38 -17.90 14.97
C LEU A 337 -7.43 -17.86 16.16
N LYS A 338 -6.14 -17.99 15.92
CA LYS A 338 -5.10 -17.80 16.95
C LYS A 338 -4.93 -16.34 17.31
N GLY A 339 -5.25 -15.44 16.40
CA GLY A 339 -5.23 -14.01 16.64
C GLY A 339 -5.44 -13.21 15.37
N VAL A 340 -5.60 -11.91 15.58
CA VAL A 340 -5.66 -10.88 14.52
C VAL A 340 -4.38 -10.08 14.56
N ILE A 341 -3.71 -9.92 13.41
CA ILE A 341 -2.59 -9.00 13.25
C ILE A 341 -3.15 -7.77 12.54
N TRP A 342 -3.12 -6.62 13.20
CA TRP A 342 -3.69 -5.37 12.70
C TRP A 342 -2.59 -4.34 12.41
N TYR A 343 -2.45 -3.92 11.15
CA TYR A 343 -1.50 -2.89 10.74
C TYR A 343 -2.21 -1.79 9.94
N GLN A 344 -2.64 -0.76 10.66
CA GLN A 344 -3.39 0.37 10.11
C GLN A 344 -3.21 1.58 11.05
N GLY A 345 -3.44 2.77 10.56
CA GLY A 345 -3.43 4.00 11.34
C GLY A 345 -3.04 5.21 10.50
N GLU A 346 -2.28 5.03 9.43
CA GLU A 346 -1.76 6.08 8.56
C GLU A 346 -2.90 6.95 8.00
N SER A 347 -3.98 6.33 7.54
CA SER A 347 -5.16 7.02 7.00
C SER A 347 -5.99 7.76 8.06
N ASN A 348 -5.75 7.50 9.34
CA ASN A 348 -6.39 8.19 10.45
C ASN A 348 -5.49 9.27 11.08
N ALA A 349 -4.23 9.44 10.66
CA ALA A 349 -3.30 10.41 11.24
C ALA A 349 -3.83 11.86 11.15
N GLY A 350 -4.52 12.22 10.08
CA GLY A 350 -5.16 13.54 9.93
C GLY A 350 -6.33 13.81 10.88
N ARG A 351 -6.85 12.78 11.61
CA ARG A 351 -7.96 12.86 12.57
C ARG A 351 -7.75 11.88 13.73
N ALA A 352 -6.58 11.91 14.33
CA ALA A 352 -6.12 10.93 15.30
C ALA A 352 -6.80 10.99 16.69
N ASP A 353 -7.53 12.06 17.00
CA ASP A 353 -8.02 12.35 18.36
C ASP A 353 -8.93 11.27 18.95
N ASN A 354 -9.68 10.55 18.11
CA ASN A 354 -10.57 9.48 18.53
C ASN A 354 -10.07 8.08 18.14
N TYR A 355 -8.83 7.96 17.64
CA TYR A 355 -8.35 6.68 17.12
C TYR A 355 -8.29 5.58 18.19
N ALA A 356 -7.91 5.91 19.43
CA ALA A 356 -7.90 4.93 20.52
C ALA A 356 -9.30 4.35 20.80
N GLU A 357 -10.33 5.19 20.79
CA GLU A 357 -11.73 4.75 21.00
C GLU A 357 -12.21 3.89 19.83
N LEU A 358 -11.93 4.31 18.58
CA LEU A 358 -12.27 3.54 17.39
C LEU A 358 -11.61 2.16 17.39
N LEU A 359 -10.32 2.09 17.75
CA LEU A 359 -9.58 0.84 17.79
C LEU A 359 -10.13 -0.12 18.85
N LYS A 360 -10.46 0.37 20.06
CA LYS A 360 -11.13 -0.43 21.10
C LYS A 360 -12.48 -0.95 20.63
N THR A 361 -13.30 -0.07 20.08
CA THR A 361 -14.64 -0.42 19.57
C THR A 361 -14.56 -1.46 18.46
N MET A 362 -13.62 -1.32 17.53
CA MET A 362 -13.39 -2.30 16.45
C MET A 362 -12.97 -3.66 17.02
N ILE A 363 -12.02 -3.70 17.96
CA ILE A 363 -11.57 -4.95 18.62
C ILE A 363 -12.76 -5.66 19.29
N GLU A 364 -13.56 -4.94 20.06
CA GLU A 364 -14.74 -5.49 20.73
C GLU A 364 -15.78 -5.99 19.71
N ALA A 365 -16.01 -5.23 18.63
CA ALA A 365 -16.92 -5.62 17.56
C ALA A 365 -16.49 -6.91 16.87
N TRP A 366 -15.19 -7.03 16.56
CA TRP A 366 -14.66 -8.25 15.94
C TRP A 366 -14.67 -9.45 16.91
N ARG A 367 -14.36 -9.24 18.18
CA ARG A 367 -14.52 -10.28 19.23
C ARG A 367 -15.97 -10.79 19.30
N ARG A 368 -16.94 -9.88 19.26
CA ARG A 368 -18.38 -10.26 19.20
C ARG A 368 -18.69 -11.02 17.91
N HIS A 369 -18.20 -10.53 16.76
CA HIS A 369 -18.43 -11.15 15.46
C HIS A 369 -17.88 -12.59 15.40
N PHE A 370 -16.67 -12.80 15.89
CA PHE A 370 -16.03 -14.12 15.91
C PHE A 370 -16.47 -15.00 17.07
N GLY A 371 -17.31 -14.51 17.98
CA GLY A 371 -17.79 -15.27 19.14
C GLY A 371 -16.67 -15.66 20.12
N ASP A 372 -15.57 -14.89 20.14
CA ASP A 372 -14.40 -15.13 20.99
C ASP A 372 -14.02 -13.84 21.73
N PRO A 373 -14.50 -13.64 22.98
CA PRO A 373 -14.22 -12.44 23.76
C PRO A 373 -12.72 -12.27 24.07
N ASP A 374 -11.96 -13.36 24.05
CA ASP A 374 -10.54 -13.40 24.36
C ASP A 374 -9.66 -13.45 23.09
N LEU A 375 -10.23 -13.27 21.90
CA LEU A 375 -9.48 -13.27 20.64
C LEU A 375 -8.32 -12.28 20.72
N PRO A 376 -7.05 -12.76 20.58
CA PRO A 376 -5.89 -11.87 20.66
C PRO A 376 -5.80 -10.92 19.47
N PHE A 377 -5.42 -9.68 19.78
CA PHE A 377 -5.05 -8.69 18.77
C PHE A 377 -3.58 -8.30 18.93
N TYR A 378 -2.87 -8.34 17.82
CA TYR A 378 -1.47 -7.95 17.68
C TYR A 378 -1.41 -6.68 16.85
N ILE A 379 -1.31 -5.54 17.52
CA ILE A 379 -1.34 -4.21 16.88
C ILE A 379 0.07 -3.84 16.45
N VAL A 380 0.29 -3.74 15.15
CA VAL A 380 1.56 -3.21 14.62
C VAL A 380 1.53 -1.69 14.77
N GLU A 381 2.44 -1.18 15.59
CA GLU A 381 2.60 0.26 15.75
C GLU A 381 3.02 0.89 14.42
N LEU A 382 2.56 2.10 14.12
CA LEU A 382 3.04 2.82 12.95
C LEU A 382 4.55 3.03 13.03
N ALA A 383 5.24 2.79 11.93
CA ALA A 383 6.65 3.13 11.79
C ALA A 383 6.85 4.65 11.81
N SER A 384 8.05 5.15 12.10
CA SER A 384 8.36 6.57 11.94
C SER A 384 8.32 6.97 10.47
N PHE A 385 7.81 8.16 10.17
CA PHE A 385 7.67 8.71 8.82
C PHE A 385 7.72 10.24 8.87
N GLU A 386 8.28 10.91 7.84
CA GLU A 386 8.44 12.37 7.77
C GLU A 386 9.08 12.98 9.04
N HIS A 387 10.08 12.29 9.61
CA HIS A 387 10.74 12.69 10.85
C HIS A 387 9.84 12.76 12.09
N SER A 388 8.76 11.97 12.11
CA SER A 388 7.82 11.89 13.25
C SER A 388 8.51 11.51 14.58
N GLU A 389 9.72 10.95 14.54
CA GLU A 389 10.56 10.71 15.72
C GLU A 389 11.01 11.99 16.42
N LEU A 390 10.98 13.14 15.73
CA LEU A 390 11.29 14.47 16.25
C LEU A 390 10.05 15.24 16.72
N GLU A 391 8.86 14.68 16.54
CA GLU A 391 7.57 15.28 16.85
C GLU A 391 6.98 14.72 18.16
N THR A 392 5.94 15.39 18.65
CA THR A 392 5.17 14.98 19.82
C THR A 392 3.69 14.76 19.47
N ALA A 393 2.94 14.16 20.37
CA ALA A 393 1.49 13.99 20.18
C ALA A 393 0.73 15.33 20.07
N GLU A 394 1.29 16.44 20.59
CA GLU A 394 0.69 17.78 20.44
C GLU A 394 0.86 18.34 19.03
N THR A 395 1.95 17.99 18.34
CA THR A 395 2.31 18.53 17.03
C THR A 395 1.95 17.58 15.87
N SER A 396 1.82 16.27 16.12
CA SER A 396 1.69 15.27 15.09
C SER A 396 0.52 14.32 15.33
N GLY A 397 -0.39 14.23 14.37
CA GLY A 397 -1.43 13.21 14.34
C GLY A 397 -0.87 11.80 14.14
N TRP A 398 0.29 11.67 13.51
CA TRP A 398 0.98 10.40 13.36
C TRP A 398 1.42 9.84 14.72
N VAL A 399 2.08 10.66 15.52
CA VAL A 399 2.49 10.30 16.89
C VAL A 399 1.29 10.00 17.77
N ARG A 400 0.19 10.77 17.63
CA ARG A 400 -1.06 10.46 18.37
C ARG A 400 -1.62 9.08 18.05
N VAL A 401 -1.58 8.65 16.78
CA VAL A 401 -1.99 7.29 16.41
C VAL A 401 -1.06 6.25 17.04
N GLN A 402 0.25 6.45 17.00
CA GLN A 402 1.22 5.54 17.65
C GLN A 402 0.95 5.41 19.15
N ASP A 403 0.71 6.53 19.82
CA ASP A 403 0.43 6.53 21.26
C ASP A 403 -0.92 5.87 21.58
N ALA A 404 -1.95 6.11 20.74
CA ALA A 404 -3.23 5.43 20.84
C ALA A 404 -3.11 3.89 20.70
N GLN A 405 -2.28 3.42 19.76
CA GLN A 405 -2.01 1.99 19.60
C GLN A 405 -1.39 1.37 20.85
N ARG A 406 -0.43 2.05 21.47
CA ARG A 406 0.18 1.62 22.75
C ARG A 406 -0.79 1.68 23.91
N GLN A 407 -1.58 2.75 23.99
CA GLN A 407 -2.59 2.93 25.01
C GLN A 407 -3.61 1.78 24.96
N VAL A 408 -4.17 1.47 23.81
CA VAL A 408 -5.16 0.38 23.66
C VAL A 408 -4.57 -0.96 24.07
N ALA A 409 -3.33 -1.25 23.69
CA ALA A 409 -2.65 -2.48 24.10
C ALA A 409 -2.37 -2.55 25.61
N ALA A 410 -2.23 -1.40 26.30
CA ALA A 410 -2.06 -1.35 27.75
C ALA A 410 -3.38 -1.46 28.53
N GLU A 411 -4.51 -1.11 27.93
CA GLU A 411 -5.81 -1.01 28.59
C GLU A 411 -6.74 -2.21 28.32
N MET A 412 -6.48 -2.99 27.26
CA MET A 412 -7.32 -4.12 26.89
C MET A 412 -6.61 -5.46 27.08
N ASP A 413 -7.28 -6.42 27.68
CA ASP A 413 -6.78 -7.79 27.83
C ASP A 413 -6.63 -8.46 26.45
N ASN A 414 -5.57 -9.27 26.31
CA ASN A 414 -5.24 -9.98 25.07
C ASN A 414 -5.03 -9.06 23.86
N VAL A 415 -4.58 -7.82 24.09
CA VAL A 415 -4.14 -6.89 23.05
C VAL A 415 -2.66 -6.58 23.26
N TYR A 416 -1.85 -6.77 22.22
CA TYR A 416 -0.40 -6.66 22.28
C TYR A 416 0.09 -5.68 21.21
N VAL A 417 0.98 -4.76 21.56
CA VAL A 417 1.63 -3.88 20.59
C VAL A 417 2.90 -4.52 20.06
N ILE A 418 3.12 -4.42 18.77
CA ILE A 418 4.36 -4.81 18.07
C ILE A 418 5.12 -3.52 17.80
N PRO A 419 6.24 -3.26 18.50
CA PRO A 419 7.04 -2.05 18.29
C PRO A 419 7.57 -1.97 16.85
N ASN A 420 7.47 -0.79 16.23
CA ASN A 420 7.85 -0.63 14.82
C ASN A 420 8.40 0.77 14.48
N ARG A 421 8.46 1.71 15.44
CA ARG A 421 8.94 3.08 15.17
C ARG A 421 10.35 3.10 14.57
N ASP A 422 11.23 2.25 15.06
CA ASP A 422 12.65 2.15 14.66
C ASP A 422 12.88 1.53 13.28
N LEU A 423 11.87 0.95 12.65
CA LEU A 423 11.95 0.38 11.31
C LEU A 423 11.43 1.33 10.22
N GLY A 424 11.10 2.57 10.59
CA GLY A 424 10.58 3.58 9.68
C GLY A 424 11.62 4.13 8.71
N GLU A 425 11.14 4.62 7.58
CA GLU A 425 11.91 5.38 6.59
C GLU A 425 11.28 6.79 6.50
N TRP A 426 12.07 7.86 6.70
CA TRP A 426 11.52 9.21 6.74
C TRP A 426 10.86 9.63 5.41
N ASN A 427 11.32 9.09 4.29
CA ASN A 427 10.88 9.42 2.93
C ASN A 427 9.99 8.35 2.28
N ASP A 428 9.63 7.30 3.02
CA ASP A 428 8.72 6.26 2.54
C ASP A 428 7.78 5.80 3.66
N VAL A 429 6.48 5.99 3.42
CA VAL A 429 5.42 5.53 4.33
C VAL A 429 5.33 4.00 4.41
N HIS A 430 6.02 3.29 3.51
CA HIS A 430 6.04 1.84 3.41
C HIS A 430 7.44 1.27 3.68
N PRO A 431 7.92 1.26 4.93
CA PRO A 431 9.26 0.76 5.25
C PRO A 431 9.43 -0.69 4.82
N GLN A 432 10.58 -1.00 4.23
CA GLN A 432 10.81 -2.27 3.56
C GLN A 432 11.30 -3.39 4.49
N ASP A 433 11.80 -3.09 5.70
CA ASP A 433 12.28 -4.14 6.63
C ASP A 433 11.12 -4.91 7.29
N LYS A 434 10.31 -5.55 6.47
CA LYS A 434 9.24 -6.45 6.90
C LYS A 434 9.76 -7.77 7.49
N LYS A 435 11.04 -8.11 7.25
CA LYS A 435 11.68 -9.28 7.86
C LYS A 435 11.83 -9.11 9.36
N THR A 436 12.47 -8.02 9.80
CA THR A 436 12.61 -7.70 11.22
C THR A 436 11.27 -7.55 11.91
N LEU A 437 10.31 -6.86 11.27
CA LEU A 437 8.96 -6.71 11.77
C LEU A 437 8.24 -8.06 11.91
N GLY A 438 8.35 -8.94 10.92
CA GLY A 438 7.76 -10.29 10.94
C GLY A 438 8.34 -11.15 12.07
N LYS A 439 9.65 -11.04 12.31
CA LYS A 439 10.29 -11.72 13.45
C LYS A 439 9.74 -11.24 14.78
N ARG A 440 9.65 -9.91 15.00
CA ARG A 440 9.06 -9.32 16.20
C ARG A 440 7.62 -9.77 16.41
N THR A 441 6.84 -9.78 15.33
CA THR A 441 5.44 -10.22 15.37
C THR A 441 5.35 -11.67 15.83
N ALA A 442 6.13 -12.57 15.26
CA ALA A 442 6.17 -13.97 15.66
C ALA A 442 6.60 -14.15 17.12
N ASP A 443 7.63 -13.44 17.59
CA ASP A 443 8.12 -13.53 18.96
C ASP A 443 7.07 -13.08 19.98
N ILE A 444 6.33 -12.00 19.70
CA ILE A 444 5.25 -11.50 20.56
C ILE A 444 4.08 -12.48 20.60
N ILE A 445 3.71 -13.06 19.46
CA ILE A 445 2.67 -14.11 19.37
C ILE A 445 3.04 -15.30 20.24
N LEU A 446 4.24 -15.84 20.09
CA LEU A 446 4.73 -17.02 20.86
C LEU A 446 4.77 -16.74 22.37
N LYS A 447 5.21 -15.53 22.75
CA LYS A 447 5.23 -15.12 24.15
C LYS A 447 3.80 -15.02 24.73
N ALA A 448 2.87 -14.41 24.00
CA ALA A 448 1.48 -14.27 24.40
C ALA A 448 0.79 -15.64 24.52
N GLU A 449 1.04 -16.57 23.61
CA GLU A 449 0.50 -17.94 23.67
C GLU A 449 1.03 -18.70 24.89
N SER A 450 2.32 -18.57 25.20
CA SER A 450 2.93 -19.21 26.37
C SER A 450 2.36 -18.69 27.69
N SER A 451 2.09 -17.39 27.78
CA SER A 451 1.51 -16.77 28.99
C SER A 451 0.04 -17.16 29.23
N ARG A 452 -0.71 -17.50 28.17
CA ARG A 452 -2.12 -17.92 28.27
C ARG A 452 -2.30 -19.42 28.59
N GLN A 453 -1.22 -20.20 28.49
CA GLN A 453 -1.22 -21.63 28.83
C GLN A 453 -0.85 -21.90 30.31
N GLN A 454 -0.37 -20.89 31.02
CA GLN A 454 -0.06 -20.89 32.45
C GLN A 454 -1.26 -20.37 33.26
#